data_ad06b561d452fbdda4bd84e0eda79366
#
_entry.id   ad06b561d452fbdda4bd84e0eda79366
#
_cell.length_a   1.000
_cell.length_b   1.000
_cell.length_c   1.000
_cell.angle_alpha   90.00
_cell.angle_beta   90.00
_cell.angle_gamma   90.00
#
_symmetry.space_group_name_H-M   'P 1'
#
loop_
_entity.id
_entity.type
_entity.pdbx_description
1 polymer ?
#
loop_
_entity_poly.entity_id
_entity_poly.type
_entity_poly.pdbx_seq_one_letter_code
_entity_poly.pdbx_strand_id
1 'polypeptide(L)'
;VIGGAAVHVALNEFVAAGKSIAAGVLGCEIDHVAFDAGLFSNPSNTTLKPMNWTDIAAHSNATGGLSVLGEFLPPDVTYPNGCHICEIEIDPATGKVSFADYVVVEDVGTVLNADLVEGQMHGGIAQGIGQALGEILKFDETGQLISGSFMDYQMPIAADFPNFRVSTIAVPTKINPLGAKGVGEAGTVG
;
A
#
# COMPACT_ATOMS: atom_id res chain seq x y z
N VAL A 1 1.15 -2.86 3.63
CA VAL A 1 1.02 -2.08 4.87
C VAL A 1 2.05 -2.55 5.91
N ILE A 2 2.10 -3.84 6.31
CA ILE A 2 2.99 -4.35 7.38
C ILE A 2 4.47 -4.08 7.07
N GLY A 3 4.95 -4.49 5.90
CA GLY A 3 6.34 -4.23 5.50
C GLY A 3 6.71 -2.75 5.47
N GLY A 4 5.82 -1.88 4.97
CA GLY A 4 6.02 -0.44 5.00
C GLY A 4 6.06 0.13 6.42
N ALA A 5 5.23 -0.39 7.33
CA ALA A 5 5.27 -0.01 8.74
C ALA A 5 6.60 -0.45 9.42
N ALA A 6 7.10 -1.65 9.12
CA ALA A 6 8.40 -2.10 9.61
C ALA A 6 9.56 -1.23 9.09
N VAL A 7 9.51 -0.83 7.82
CA VAL A 7 10.47 0.12 7.24
C VAL A 7 10.39 1.47 7.96
N HIS A 8 9.19 1.97 8.24
CA HIS A 8 9.00 3.23 8.99
C HIS A 8 9.63 3.14 10.40
N VAL A 9 9.40 2.02 11.11
CA VAL A 9 10.03 1.78 12.42
C VAL A 9 11.55 1.76 12.28
N ALA A 10 12.09 0.98 11.34
CA ALA A 10 13.52 0.89 11.09
C ALA A 10 14.15 2.26 10.78
N LEU A 11 13.48 3.10 9.98
CA LEU A 11 13.98 4.45 9.67
C LEU A 11 14.04 5.35 10.90
N ASN A 12 13.07 5.28 11.80
CA ASN A 12 13.09 6.05 13.04
C ASN A 12 14.23 5.60 13.95
N GLU A 13 14.44 4.29 14.10
CA GLU A 13 15.57 3.72 14.84
C GLU A 13 16.92 4.12 14.20
N PHE A 14 16.98 4.12 12.86
CA PHE A 14 18.18 4.50 12.13
C PHE A 14 18.54 5.98 12.36
N VAL A 15 17.54 6.87 12.34
CA VAL A 15 17.72 8.29 12.66
C VAL A 15 18.15 8.47 14.12
N ALA A 16 17.54 7.74 15.05
CA ALA A 16 17.91 7.81 16.47
C ALA A 16 19.36 7.37 16.70
N ALA A 17 19.79 6.28 16.06
CA ALA A 17 21.17 5.83 16.11
C ALA A 17 22.14 6.86 15.47
N GLY A 18 21.75 7.47 14.35
CA GLY A 18 22.51 8.56 13.73
C GLY A 18 22.64 9.78 14.65
N LYS A 19 21.58 10.16 15.36
CA LYS A 19 21.63 11.24 16.37
C LYS A 19 22.58 10.92 17.51
N SER A 20 22.61 9.67 17.97
CA SER A 20 23.53 9.23 19.03
C SER A 20 25.00 9.41 18.62
N ILE A 21 25.34 9.03 17.38
CA ILE A 21 26.70 9.21 16.83
C ILE A 21 27.00 10.70 16.66
N ALA A 22 26.07 11.48 16.11
CA ALA A 22 26.22 12.91 15.90
C ALA A 22 26.42 13.66 17.24
N ALA A 23 25.71 13.30 18.30
CA ALA A 23 25.81 13.90 19.61
C ALA A 23 27.25 13.80 20.17
N GLY A 24 27.87 12.61 20.03
CA GLY A 24 29.25 12.39 20.43
C GLY A 24 30.25 13.28 19.67
N VAL A 25 30.03 13.49 18.37
CA VAL A 25 30.93 14.32 17.55
C VAL A 25 30.67 15.81 17.75
N LEU A 26 29.39 16.21 17.89
CA LEU A 26 28.99 17.61 18.10
C LEU A 26 29.12 18.06 19.56
N GLY A 27 29.50 17.14 20.47
CA GLY A 27 29.74 17.46 21.89
C GLY A 27 28.48 17.96 22.61
N CYS A 28 27.34 17.35 22.36
CA CYS A 28 26.06 17.71 22.98
C CYS A 28 25.24 16.47 23.36
N GLU A 29 24.20 16.67 24.15
CA GLU A 29 23.20 15.59 24.43
C GLU A 29 22.38 15.24 23.18
N ILE A 30 21.91 13.99 23.10
CA ILE A 30 21.15 13.48 21.94
C ILE A 30 19.91 14.31 21.63
N ASP A 31 19.22 14.78 22.68
CA ASP A 31 18.02 15.61 22.58
C ASP A 31 18.28 16.99 21.96
N HIS A 32 19.53 17.42 21.96
CA HIS A 32 19.96 18.68 21.32
C HIS A 32 20.36 18.48 19.85
N VAL A 33 20.35 17.25 19.34
CA VAL A 33 20.65 16.99 17.93
C VAL A 33 19.34 17.10 17.10
N ALA A 34 19.28 18.13 16.26
CA ALA A 34 18.26 18.24 15.23
C ALA A 34 18.65 17.38 14.02
N PHE A 35 17.64 16.72 13.42
CA PHE A 35 17.77 16.03 12.15
C PHE A 35 16.76 16.64 11.19
N ASP A 36 17.25 17.24 10.13
CA ASP A 36 16.42 17.85 9.09
C ASP A 36 17.10 17.71 7.73
N ALA A 37 16.32 17.43 6.69
CA ALA A 37 16.79 17.30 5.31
C ALA A 37 18.05 16.41 5.14
N GLY A 38 18.18 15.35 5.96
CA GLY A 38 19.33 14.43 5.91
C GLY A 38 20.57 14.92 6.65
N LEU A 39 20.47 16.01 7.40
CA LEU A 39 21.56 16.62 8.16
C LEU A 39 21.30 16.54 9.66
N PHE A 40 22.35 16.22 10.40
CA PHE A 40 22.41 16.25 11.87
C PHE A 40 23.14 17.51 12.31
N SER A 41 22.54 18.32 13.17
CA SER A 41 23.09 19.59 13.62
C SER A 41 22.81 19.83 15.10
N ASN A 42 23.63 20.69 15.73
CA ASN A 42 23.34 21.24 17.04
C ASN A 42 22.84 22.68 16.88
N PRO A 43 21.53 22.93 17.01
CA PRO A 43 20.96 24.28 16.84
C PRO A 43 21.49 25.31 17.85
N SER A 44 21.95 24.83 19.02
CA SER A 44 22.52 25.68 20.05
C SER A 44 24.00 26.08 19.78
N ASN A 45 24.65 25.42 18.81
CA ASN A 45 26.00 25.74 18.39
C ASN A 45 26.16 25.71 16.86
N THR A 46 25.79 26.77 16.23
CA THR A 46 25.82 26.94 14.77
C THR A 46 27.22 27.10 14.18
N THR A 47 28.26 27.16 15.01
CA THR A 47 29.66 27.21 14.53
C THR A 47 30.13 25.81 14.07
N LEU A 48 29.50 24.75 14.54
CA LEU A 48 29.80 23.38 14.15
C LEU A 48 29.13 23.07 12.82
N LYS A 49 29.89 22.46 11.91
CA LYS A 49 29.36 22.03 10.63
C LYS A 49 28.33 20.87 10.82
N PRO A 50 27.15 20.96 10.24
CA PRO A 50 26.22 19.84 10.22
C PRO A 50 26.84 18.60 9.58
N MET A 51 26.48 17.41 10.08
CA MET A 51 26.92 16.11 9.58
C MET A 51 25.85 15.52 8.66
N ASN A 52 26.26 14.95 7.55
CA ASN A 52 25.41 14.14 6.70
C ASN A 52 25.54 12.65 7.01
N TRP A 53 24.79 11.79 6.33
CA TRP A 53 24.86 10.34 6.53
C TRP A 53 26.22 9.72 6.18
N THR A 54 26.98 10.30 5.27
CA THR A 54 28.35 9.85 4.96
C THR A 54 29.28 10.12 6.13
N ASP A 55 29.15 11.29 6.79
CA ASP A 55 29.91 11.62 7.99
C ASP A 55 29.56 10.69 9.14
N ILE A 56 28.25 10.40 9.35
CA ILE A 56 27.78 9.43 10.34
C ILE A 56 28.35 8.03 10.07
N ALA A 57 28.31 7.57 8.82
CA ALA A 57 28.84 6.27 8.43
C ALA A 57 30.34 6.15 8.69
N ALA A 58 31.11 7.20 8.39
CA ALA A 58 32.55 7.22 8.67
C ALA A 58 32.86 7.05 10.16
N HIS A 59 32.07 7.69 11.05
CA HIS A 59 32.24 7.56 12.50
C HIS A 59 31.73 6.20 13.02
N SER A 60 30.66 5.63 12.41
CA SER A 60 30.13 4.33 12.83
C SER A 60 31.02 3.15 12.44
N ASN A 61 31.81 3.26 11.36
CA ASN A 61 32.74 2.20 10.94
C ASN A 61 33.80 1.89 12.00
N ALA A 62 34.15 2.86 12.82
CA ALA A 62 35.05 2.65 13.96
C ALA A 62 34.43 1.77 15.06
N THR A 63 33.12 1.63 15.10
CA THR A 63 32.34 0.88 16.10
C THR A 63 31.60 -0.33 15.52
N GLY A 64 31.90 -0.76 14.29
CA GLY A 64 31.30 -1.94 13.67
C GLY A 64 30.20 -1.64 12.67
N GLY A 65 29.98 -0.38 12.31
CA GLY A 65 28.96 0.05 11.35
C GLY A 65 27.62 0.41 11.99
N LEU A 66 26.75 1.02 11.20
CA LEU A 66 25.38 1.38 11.60
C LEU A 66 24.39 0.42 10.94
N SER A 67 23.74 -0.39 11.74
CA SER A 67 22.68 -1.32 11.29
C SER A 67 21.56 -1.35 12.33
N VAL A 68 20.32 -1.33 11.88
CA VAL A 68 19.14 -1.42 12.74
C VAL A 68 18.18 -2.44 12.18
N LEU A 69 17.40 -3.05 13.05
CA LEU A 69 16.32 -3.97 12.69
C LEU A 69 14.99 -3.33 13.12
N GLY A 70 14.11 -3.03 12.17
CA GLY A 70 12.76 -2.58 12.46
C GLY A 70 11.78 -3.72 12.37
N GLU A 71 11.04 -3.95 13.44
CA GLU A 71 9.95 -4.92 13.47
C GLU A 71 8.62 -4.21 13.69
N PHE A 72 7.60 -4.64 12.99
CA PHE A 72 6.24 -4.16 13.20
C PHE A 72 5.27 -5.34 13.25
N LEU A 73 4.68 -5.54 14.42
CA LEU A 73 3.58 -6.47 14.61
C LEU A 73 2.28 -5.64 14.75
N PRO A 74 1.35 -5.72 13.80
CA PRO A 74 0.10 -4.96 13.91
C PRO A 74 -0.70 -5.46 15.11
N PRO A 75 -1.22 -4.55 15.97
CA PRO A 75 -2.02 -4.93 17.13
C PRO A 75 -3.39 -5.47 16.74
N ASP A 76 -3.86 -5.15 15.53
CA ASP A 76 -5.13 -5.59 14.98
C ASP A 76 -5.12 -5.50 13.45
N VAL A 77 -6.19 -5.95 12.81
CA VAL A 77 -6.42 -5.86 11.37
C VAL A 77 -7.00 -4.50 10.97
N THR A 78 -6.84 -4.14 9.69
CA THR A 78 -7.45 -2.95 9.11
C THR A 78 -8.38 -3.35 7.98
N TYR A 79 -9.50 -2.68 7.87
CA TYR A 79 -10.48 -2.92 6.82
C TYR A 79 -10.65 -1.66 5.98
N PRO A 80 -10.54 -1.74 4.63
CA PRO A 80 -11.06 -0.71 3.75
C PRO A 80 -12.58 -0.70 3.85
N ASN A 81 -13.20 0.42 3.53
CA ASN A 81 -14.65 0.56 3.48
C ASN A 81 -15.00 1.38 2.25
N GLY A 82 -16.08 1.03 1.58
CA GLY A 82 -16.45 1.74 0.39
C GLY A 82 -17.88 1.50 -0.03
N CYS A 83 -18.19 2.09 -1.17
CA CYS A 83 -19.47 1.90 -1.85
C CYS A 83 -19.21 1.79 -3.35
N HIS A 84 -19.78 0.75 -3.95
CA HIS A 84 -19.77 0.53 -5.38
C HIS A 84 -21.18 0.72 -5.94
N ILE A 85 -21.30 1.40 -7.05
CA ILE A 85 -22.55 1.58 -7.81
C ILE A 85 -22.28 1.13 -9.23
N CYS A 86 -22.97 0.09 -9.65
CA CYS A 86 -22.88 -0.49 -10.98
C CYS A 86 -24.21 -0.32 -11.71
N GLU A 87 -24.20 0.33 -12.86
CA GLU A 87 -25.35 0.43 -13.76
C GLU A 87 -25.16 -0.53 -14.93
N ILE A 88 -26.09 -1.45 -15.11
CA ILE A 88 -26.05 -2.45 -16.18
C ILE A 88 -27.28 -2.36 -17.09
N GLU A 89 -27.09 -2.77 -18.34
CA GLU A 89 -28.15 -3.04 -19.30
C GLU A 89 -28.17 -4.53 -19.65
N ILE A 90 -29.34 -5.12 -19.71
CA ILE A 90 -29.54 -6.53 -20.12
C ILE A 90 -30.37 -6.56 -21.38
N ASP A 91 -29.80 -7.12 -22.44
CA ASP A 91 -30.57 -7.40 -23.65
C ASP A 91 -31.56 -8.57 -23.40
N PRO A 92 -32.88 -8.32 -23.42
CA PRO A 92 -33.85 -9.35 -23.09
C PRO A 92 -33.94 -10.49 -24.13
N ALA A 93 -33.43 -10.26 -25.35
CA ALA A 93 -33.44 -11.29 -26.39
C ALA A 93 -32.26 -12.26 -26.26
N THR A 94 -31.12 -11.81 -25.76
CA THR A 94 -29.89 -12.61 -25.71
C THR A 94 -29.43 -12.90 -24.28
N GLY A 95 -29.92 -12.16 -23.28
CA GLY A 95 -29.44 -12.18 -21.91
C GLY A 95 -28.05 -11.53 -21.73
N LYS A 96 -27.54 -10.88 -22.77
CA LYS A 96 -26.23 -10.22 -22.72
C LYS A 96 -26.29 -9.05 -21.74
N VAL A 97 -25.33 -9.06 -20.77
CA VAL A 97 -25.09 -7.96 -19.84
C VAL A 97 -24.07 -7.00 -20.43
N SER A 98 -24.32 -5.70 -20.34
CA SER A 98 -23.39 -4.64 -20.65
C SER A 98 -23.38 -3.62 -19.53
N PHE A 99 -22.22 -3.03 -19.27
CA PHE A 99 -22.04 -2.02 -18.23
C PHE A 99 -22.25 -0.63 -18.82
N ALA A 100 -23.24 0.10 -18.29
CA ALA A 100 -23.47 1.50 -18.64
C ALA A 100 -22.53 2.43 -17.85
N ASP A 101 -22.33 2.15 -16.56
CA ASP A 101 -21.44 2.92 -15.69
C ASP A 101 -20.97 2.10 -14.48
N TYR A 102 -19.83 2.46 -13.92
CA TYR A 102 -19.33 1.90 -12.67
C TYR A 102 -18.60 2.96 -11.86
N VAL A 103 -19.11 3.23 -10.66
CA VAL A 103 -18.57 4.24 -9.74
C VAL A 103 -18.18 3.59 -8.44
N VAL A 104 -17.01 3.92 -7.94
CA VAL A 104 -16.54 3.44 -6.63
C VAL A 104 -15.94 4.56 -5.81
N VAL A 105 -16.25 4.57 -4.51
CA VAL A 105 -15.63 5.43 -3.50
C VAL A 105 -15.14 4.54 -2.38
N GLU A 106 -13.82 4.56 -2.11
CA GLU A 106 -13.18 3.70 -1.12
C GLU A 106 -12.41 4.50 -0.08
N ASP A 107 -12.51 4.09 1.18
CA ASP A 107 -11.63 4.51 2.26
C ASP A 107 -10.51 3.48 2.45
N VAL A 108 -9.33 3.82 1.97
CA VAL A 108 -8.12 3.02 2.10
C VAL A 108 -7.16 3.56 3.16
N GLY A 109 -7.66 4.44 4.04
CA GLY A 109 -6.85 5.17 5.00
C GLY A 109 -5.96 6.20 4.31
N THR A 110 -4.72 6.32 4.74
CA THR A 110 -3.74 7.19 4.06
C THR A 110 -3.40 6.62 2.69
N VAL A 111 -3.62 7.39 1.64
CA VAL A 111 -3.23 7.05 0.27
C VAL A 111 -1.73 7.30 0.12
N LEU A 112 -0.93 6.23 0.12
CA LEU A 112 0.54 6.34 -0.02
C LEU A 112 0.97 6.55 -1.48
N ASN A 113 0.22 5.96 -2.43
CA ASN A 113 0.44 6.12 -3.86
C ASN A 113 -0.91 6.00 -4.57
N ALA A 114 -1.36 7.09 -5.18
CA ALA A 114 -2.69 7.16 -5.80
C ALA A 114 -2.81 6.21 -6.99
N ASP A 115 -1.81 6.15 -7.86
CA ASP A 115 -1.83 5.31 -9.06
C ASP A 115 -1.89 3.81 -8.71
N LEU A 116 -1.16 3.40 -7.66
CA LEU A 116 -1.22 2.02 -7.18
C LEU A 116 -2.57 1.67 -6.57
N VAL A 117 -3.18 2.59 -5.81
CA VAL A 117 -4.51 2.38 -5.22
C VAL A 117 -5.56 2.26 -6.33
N GLU A 118 -5.55 3.16 -7.31
CA GLU A 118 -6.46 3.10 -8.45
C GLU A 118 -6.30 1.80 -9.25
N GLY A 119 -5.06 1.39 -9.52
CA GLY A 119 -4.76 0.12 -10.19
C GLY A 119 -5.27 -1.11 -9.42
N GLN A 120 -5.17 -1.12 -8.10
CA GLN A 120 -5.71 -2.19 -7.25
C GLN A 120 -7.25 -2.22 -7.30
N MET A 121 -7.91 -1.07 -7.29
CA MET A 121 -9.36 -0.99 -7.41
C MET A 121 -9.83 -1.49 -8.76
N HIS A 122 -9.23 -1.05 -9.87
CA HIS A 122 -9.55 -1.53 -11.21
C HIS A 122 -9.37 -3.05 -11.32
N GLY A 123 -8.25 -3.57 -10.83
CA GLY A 123 -7.97 -5.00 -10.83
C GLY A 123 -8.97 -5.81 -9.99
N GLY A 124 -9.32 -5.30 -8.80
CA GLY A 124 -10.31 -5.94 -7.92
C GLY A 124 -11.71 -5.97 -8.53
N ILE A 125 -12.18 -4.84 -9.08
CA ILE A 125 -13.48 -4.75 -9.77
C ILE A 125 -13.52 -5.72 -10.95
N ALA A 126 -12.49 -5.76 -11.78
CA ALA A 126 -12.40 -6.68 -12.92
C ALA A 126 -12.47 -8.14 -12.46
N GLN A 127 -11.83 -8.51 -11.36
CA GLN A 127 -11.91 -9.84 -10.76
C GLN A 127 -13.34 -10.16 -10.27
N GLY A 128 -13.99 -9.23 -9.57
CA GLY A 128 -15.38 -9.41 -9.11
C GLY A 128 -16.36 -9.59 -10.25
N ILE A 129 -16.26 -8.77 -11.29
CA ILE A 129 -17.08 -8.89 -12.50
C ILE A 129 -16.82 -10.22 -13.22
N GLY A 130 -15.55 -10.63 -13.34
CA GLY A 130 -15.18 -11.92 -13.93
C GLY A 130 -15.84 -13.08 -13.20
N GLN A 131 -15.79 -13.06 -11.88
CA GLN A 131 -16.41 -14.07 -11.02
C GLN A 131 -17.95 -14.07 -11.18
N ALA A 132 -18.57 -12.90 -11.31
CA ALA A 132 -20.01 -12.79 -11.43
C ALA A 132 -20.54 -13.22 -12.81
N LEU A 133 -19.83 -12.96 -13.89
CA LEU A 133 -20.35 -13.09 -15.26
C LEU A 133 -19.71 -14.21 -16.08
N GLY A 134 -18.51 -14.70 -15.74
CA GLY A 134 -17.81 -15.58 -16.67
C GLY A 134 -16.96 -16.69 -16.09
N GLU A 135 -16.23 -16.48 -15.05
CA GLU A 135 -15.19 -17.40 -14.52
C GLU A 135 -15.79 -18.65 -13.84
N ILE A 136 -16.43 -19.52 -14.63
CA ILE A 136 -17.11 -20.69 -14.13
C ILE A 136 -16.25 -21.95 -14.29
N LEU A 137 -15.97 -22.62 -13.19
CA LEU A 137 -15.39 -23.96 -13.17
C LEU A 137 -16.49 -25.00 -13.32
N LYS A 138 -16.46 -25.75 -14.42
CA LYS A 138 -17.40 -26.85 -14.70
C LYS A 138 -16.69 -28.17 -14.64
N PHE A 139 -17.32 -29.13 -13.94
CA PHE A 139 -16.86 -30.50 -13.83
C PHE A 139 -17.91 -31.44 -14.42
N ASP A 140 -17.48 -32.56 -15.02
CA ASP A 140 -18.38 -33.62 -15.43
C ASP A 140 -18.79 -34.52 -14.24
N GLU A 141 -19.62 -35.53 -14.51
CA GLU A 141 -20.10 -36.47 -13.48
C GLU A 141 -19.00 -37.32 -12.83
N THR A 142 -17.83 -37.41 -13.45
CA THR A 142 -16.65 -38.12 -12.93
C THR A 142 -15.72 -37.24 -12.13
N GLY A 143 -15.99 -35.92 -12.05
CA GLY A 143 -15.15 -34.94 -11.40
C GLY A 143 -14.02 -34.39 -12.28
N GLN A 144 -14.03 -34.66 -13.58
CA GLN A 144 -13.08 -34.12 -14.54
C GLN A 144 -13.43 -32.65 -14.86
N LEU A 145 -12.46 -31.76 -14.74
CA LEU A 145 -12.61 -30.34 -15.12
C LEU A 145 -12.78 -30.23 -16.65
N ILE A 146 -13.93 -29.72 -17.10
CA ILE A 146 -14.25 -29.51 -18.52
C ILE A 146 -13.99 -28.08 -18.97
N SER A 147 -13.99 -27.09 -18.07
CA SER A 147 -13.59 -25.69 -18.35
C SER A 147 -12.09 -25.45 -18.11
N GLY A 148 -11.22 -26.37 -18.53
CA GLY A 148 -9.79 -26.34 -18.28
C GLY A 148 -8.93 -25.56 -19.30
N SER A 149 -9.56 -24.91 -20.27
CA SER A 149 -8.90 -24.11 -21.27
C SER A 149 -9.57 -22.74 -21.43
N PHE A 150 -8.85 -21.75 -21.97
CA PHE A 150 -9.44 -20.44 -22.27
C PHE A 150 -10.51 -20.44 -23.39
N MET A 151 -10.76 -21.58 -24.01
CA MET A 151 -11.92 -21.74 -24.87
C MET A 151 -13.22 -21.93 -24.09
N ASP A 152 -13.14 -22.49 -22.90
CA ASP A 152 -14.26 -22.87 -22.05
C ASP A 152 -14.37 -22.04 -20.78
N TYR A 153 -13.22 -21.48 -20.33
CA TYR A 153 -13.13 -20.59 -19.18
C TYR A 153 -13.03 -19.15 -19.67
N GLN A 154 -14.07 -18.39 -19.42
CA GLN A 154 -14.13 -16.99 -19.85
C GLN A 154 -13.38 -16.10 -18.86
N MET A 155 -12.17 -15.65 -19.24
CA MET A 155 -11.50 -14.57 -18.54
C MET A 155 -12.02 -13.20 -18.99
N PRO A 156 -12.27 -12.26 -18.07
CA PRO A 156 -12.66 -10.91 -18.43
C PRO A 156 -11.52 -10.20 -19.18
N ILE A 157 -11.86 -9.44 -20.19
CA ILE A 157 -10.93 -8.63 -20.96
C ILE A 157 -11.29 -7.14 -20.82
N ALA A 158 -10.30 -6.25 -21.00
CA ALA A 158 -10.50 -4.81 -20.81
C ALA A 158 -11.64 -4.21 -21.66
N ALA A 159 -11.96 -4.85 -22.80
CA ALA A 159 -13.07 -4.42 -23.67
C ALA A 159 -14.47 -4.72 -23.09
N ASP A 160 -14.56 -5.55 -22.08
CA ASP A 160 -15.83 -5.92 -21.43
C ASP A 160 -16.27 -4.90 -20.37
N PHE A 161 -15.39 -3.95 -20.00
CA PHE A 161 -15.62 -3.02 -18.91
C PHE A 161 -15.83 -1.58 -19.37
N PRO A 162 -16.61 -0.79 -18.64
CA PRO A 162 -16.64 0.65 -18.79
C PRO A 162 -15.35 1.27 -18.21
N ASN A 163 -15.16 2.56 -18.41
CA ASN A 163 -14.19 3.31 -17.64
C ASN A 163 -14.69 3.41 -16.20
N PHE A 164 -13.98 2.80 -15.26
CA PHE A 164 -14.32 2.90 -13.85
C PHE A 164 -14.05 4.33 -13.31
N ARG A 165 -15.04 4.88 -12.63
CA ARG A 165 -14.90 6.17 -11.91
C ARG A 165 -14.53 5.89 -10.47
N VAL A 166 -13.23 6.01 -10.16
CA VAL A 166 -12.66 5.72 -8.84
C VAL A 166 -12.43 7.01 -8.08
N SER A 167 -12.79 7.02 -6.79
CA SER A 167 -12.48 8.09 -5.86
C SER A 167 -12.13 7.50 -4.49
N THR A 168 -11.37 8.25 -3.69
CA THR A 168 -10.98 7.82 -2.35
C THR A 168 -11.38 8.85 -1.30
N ILE A 169 -11.77 8.34 -0.13
CA ILE A 169 -11.92 9.12 1.11
C ILE A 169 -10.83 8.65 2.05
N ALA A 170 -9.98 9.55 2.54
CA ALA A 170 -8.89 9.20 3.43
C ALA A 170 -9.31 9.30 4.90
N VAL A 171 -9.55 8.15 5.55
CA VAL A 171 -9.74 8.04 7.01
C VAL A 171 -8.58 7.21 7.58
N PRO A 172 -7.45 7.84 7.98
CA PRO A 172 -6.28 7.12 8.44
C PRO A 172 -6.58 6.20 9.63
N THR A 173 -6.06 4.97 9.57
CA THR A 173 -6.13 4.06 10.71
C THR A 173 -5.08 4.40 11.76
N LYS A 174 -5.36 4.05 13.03
CA LYS A 174 -4.39 4.14 14.14
C LYS A 174 -3.64 2.82 14.39
N ILE A 175 -3.98 1.76 13.63
CA ILE A 175 -3.42 0.42 13.81
C ILE A 175 -1.96 0.32 13.34
N ASN A 176 -1.57 1.20 12.42
CA ASN A 176 -0.19 1.26 11.93
C ASN A 176 0.28 2.72 11.75
N PRO A 177 1.60 2.97 11.79
CA PRO A 177 2.15 4.32 11.74
C PRO A 177 1.97 5.03 10.39
N LEU A 178 1.63 4.30 9.33
CA LEU A 178 1.39 4.87 8.00
C LEU A 178 -0.05 5.38 7.85
N GLY A 179 -0.97 4.95 8.73
CA GLY A 179 -2.39 5.25 8.62
C GLY A 179 -3.08 4.57 7.44
N ALA A 180 -2.39 3.68 6.72
CA ALA A 180 -2.91 3.01 5.54
C ALA A 180 -3.72 1.77 5.88
N LYS A 181 -4.74 1.48 5.07
CA LYS A 181 -5.52 0.25 5.11
C LYS A 181 -5.17 -0.63 3.90
N GLY A 182 -5.43 -1.94 3.99
CA GLY A 182 -5.26 -2.83 2.85
C GLY A 182 -6.31 -2.54 1.78
N VAL A 183 -5.93 -2.57 0.50
CA VAL A 183 -6.83 -2.30 -0.63
C VAL A 183 -6.83 -3.42 -1.67
N GLY A 184 -6.07 -4.50 -1.42
CA GLY A 184 -5.85 -5.56 -2.42
C GLY A 184 -7.12 -6.23 -2.94
N GLU A 185 -8.13 -6.41 -2.10
CA GLU A 185 -9.37 -7.13 -2.43
C GLU A 185 -10.62 -6.25 -2.29
N ALA A 186 -10.48 -4.98 -1.94
CA ALA A 186 -11.61 -4.07 -1.75
C ALA A 186 -12.51 -4.00 -2.98
N GLY A 187 -11.93 -3.89 -4.17
CA GLY A 187 -12.67 -3.82 -5.43
C GLY A 187 -13.45 -5.10 -5.79
N THR A 188 -13.02 -6.27 -5.28
CA THR A 188 -13.65 -7.56 -5.59
C THR A 188 -14.94 -7.79 -4.79
N VAL A 189 -15.04 -7.21 -3.60
CA VAL A 189 -16.15 -7.42 -2.66
C VAL A 189 -17.34 -6.49 -2.94
N GLY A 190 -17.11 -5.37 -3.59
CA GLY A 190 -18.09 -4.31 -3.90
C GLY A 190 -19.05 -4.60 -5.07
#